data_b8e42a6121b9cb4c8d0f91e1be7a167e
#
_entry.id   b8e42a6121b9cb4c8d0f91e1be7a167e
#
_cell.length_a   1.000
_cell.length_b   1.000
_cell.length_c   1.000
_cell.angle_alpha   90.00
_cell.angle_beta   90.00
_cell.angle_gamma   90.00
#
_symmetry.space_group_name_H-M   'P 1'
#
loop_
_entity.id
_entity.type
_entity.pdbx_description
1 polymer ?
#
loop_
_entity_poly.entity_id
_entity_poly.type
_entity_poly.pdbx_seq_one_letter_code
_entity_poly.pdbx_strand_id
1 'polypeptide(L)'
;MKQAVVALAFLFIGQSLPAQEYKDFGKDRLNSSPRHAEWIDIKSADQTIKAFVVYPERKDKAPVVLVIQEIFGVTDWLRSMCDELAENGVIAIAPDFLNGQKFEDPDAASKAVSAVAQDQVKSVLNATADYALKIPAGNGTLAVCGFCRGGGWAFAYANVNPKLKAVYSFYGAPPQSPEQVTNIGCPVYGFYGENDERVNAMIPKAEELMKAAGKKYEPVIYKGAGHGYMRSGELANPNMREGDKKARDEAWVRWKTLLKQLP
;
A
#
# COMPACT_ATOMS: atom_id res chain seq x y z
N MET A 1 -22.87 -58.12 -32.21
CA MET A 1 -23.21 -56.67 -32.13
C MET A 1 -22.18 -56.00 -31.26
N LYS A 2 -21.24 -55.25 -31.85
CA LYS A 2 -20.19 -54.52 -31.13
C LYS A 2 -20.64 -53.06 -31.03
N GLN A 3 -20.88 -52.58 -29.81
CA GLN A 3 -21.18 -51.18 -29.56
C GLN A 3 -19.86 -50.40 -29.55
N ALA A 4 -19.76 -49.41 -30.42
CA ALA A 4 -18.67 -48.43 -30.42
C ALA A 4 -18.98 -47.30 -29.43
N VAL A 5 -18.11 -47.12 -28.43
CA VAL A 5 -18.15 -45.98 -27.51
C VAL A 5 -17.38 -44.84 -28.16
N VAL A 6 -18.08 -43.78 -28.56
CA VAL A 6 -17.46 -42.54 -29.03
C VAL A 6 -17.14 -41.69 -27.82
N ALA A 7 -15.86 -41.53 -27.49
CA ALA A 7 -15.39 -40.62 -26.47
C ALA A 7 -15.30 -39.20 -27.06
N LEU A 8 -16.19 -38.30 -26.64
CA LEU A 8 -16.07 -36.87 -26.94
C LEU A 8 -14.99 -36.27 -26.04
N ALA A 9 -13.84 -35.93 -26.59
CA ALA A 9 -12.83 -35.15 -25.92
C ALA A 9 -13.24 -33.67 -25.97
N PHE A 10 -13.64 -33.12 -24.83
CA PHE A 10 -13.78 -31.67 -24.67
C PHE A 10 -12.40 -31.02 -24.55
N LEU A 11 -11.95 -30.37 -25.62
CA LEU A 11 -10.82 -29.45 -25.58
C LEU A 11 -11.26 -28.20 -24.81
N PHE A 12 -10.87 -28.09 -23.57
CA PHE A 12 -10.87 -26.81 -22.85
C PHE A 12 -9.77 -25.94 -23.46
N ILE A 13 -10.14 -25.09 -24.40
CA ILE A 13 -9.30 -23.98 -24.80
C ILE A 13 -9.37 -22.96 -23.65
N GLY A 14 -8.41 -23.03 -22.75
CA GLY A 14 -8.20 -21.99 -21.75
C GLY A 14 -7.88 -20.69 -22.47
N GLN A 15 -8.86 -19.82 -22.62
CA GLN A 15 -8.61 -18.45 -23.00
C GLN A 15 -7.88 -17.79 -21.82
N SER A 16 -6.55 -17.68 -21.93
CA SER A 16 -5.78 -16.76 -21.10
C SER A 16 -6.34 -15.36 -21.39
N LEU A 17 -7.05 -14.79 -20.43
CA LEU A 17 -7.40 -13.36 -20.48
C LEU A 17 -6.07 -12.59 -20.66
N PRO A 18 -6.01 -11.66 -21.62
CA PRO A 18 -4.79 -10.86 -21.80
C PRO A 18 -4.48 -10.19 -20.46
N ALA A 19 -3.20 -10.20 -20.08
CA ALA A 19 -2.72 -9.48 -18.93
C ALA A 19 -3.18 -8.03 -19.07
N GLN A 20 -3.97 -7.56 -18.12
CA GLN A 20 -4.59 -6.24 -18.19
C GLN A 20 -3.46 -5.21 -18.12
N GLU A 21 -3.23 -4.51 -19.23
CA GLU A 21 -2.21 -3.49 -19.35
C GLU A 21 -2.44 -2.41 -18.27
N TYR A 22 -1.42 -2.17 -17.45
CA TYR A 22 -1.49 -1.12 -16.45
C TYR A 22 -1.42 0.23 -17.15
N LYS A 23 -2.49 1.00 -17.09
CA LYS A 23 -2.49 2.40 -17.52
C LYS A 23 -2.45 3.29 -16.29
N ASP A 24 -1.39 4.10 -16.17
CA ASP A 24 -1.27 5.07 -15.08
C ASP A 24 -2.37 6.13 -15.20
N PHE A 25 -2.98 6.46 -14.11
CA PHE A 25 -4.05 7.45 -13.99
C PHE A 25 -3.86 8.23 -12.69
N GLY A 26 -4.66 9.29 -12.47
CA GLY A 26 -4.51 10.18 -11.32
C GLY A 26 -3.84 11.50 -11.65
N LYS A 27 -3.33 11.65 -12.88
CA LYS A 27 -2.69 12.89 -13.34
C LYS A 27 -3.64 14.08 -13.32
N ASP A 28 -4.92 13.89 -13.67
CA ASP A 28 -5.92 14.95 -13.69
C ASP A 28 -6.18 15.47 -12.27
N ARG A 29 -6.25 14.58 -11.28
CA ARG A 29 -6.34 14.97 -9.86
C ARG A 29 -5.13 15.79 -9.44
N LEU A 30 -3.94 15.35 -9.78
CA LEU A 30 -2.70 16.06 -9.43
C LEU A 30 -2.63 17.47 -10.06
N ASN A 31 -3.07 17.58 -11.32
CA ASN A 31 -3.08 18.86 -12.05
C ASN A 31 -4.13 19.85 -11.52
N SER A 32 -5.23 19.36 -10.95
CA SER A 32 -6.32 20.16 -10.41
C SER A 32 -6.27 20.38 -8.90
N SER A 33 -5.35 19.69 -8.21
CA SER A 33 -5.21 19.81 -6.76
C SER A 33 -4.72 21.21 -6.36
N PRO A 34 -5.36 21.84 -5.36
CA PRO A 34 -4.90 23.12 -4.81
C PRO A 34 -3.72 22.95 -3.83
N ARG A 35 -3.43 21.69 -3.41
CA ARG A 35 -2.46 21.37 -2.37
C ARG A 35 -1.02 21.47 -2.88
N HIS A 36 -0.14 21.98 -2.02
CA HIS A 36 1.29 21.98 -2.33
C HIS A 36 1.84 20.57 -2.37
N ALA A 37 2.46 20.21 -3.50
CA ALA A 37 3.09 18.93 -3.72
C ALA A 37 4.46 19.12 -4.39
N GLU A 38 5.47 18.38 -3.91
CA GLU A 38 6.83 18.50 -4.42
C GLU A 38 7.59 17.18 -4.37
N TRP A 39 8.62 17.06 -5.21
CA TRP A 39 9.65 16.06 -5.07
C TRP A 39 10.80 16.60 -4.24
N ILE A 40 11.24 15.84 -3.25
CA ILE A 40 12.36 16.19 -2.38
C ILE A 40 13.45 15.14 -2.46
N ASP A 41 14.67 15.54 -2.11
CA ASP A 41 15.81 14.68 -1.96
C ASP A 41 16.14 14.53 -0.47
N ILE A 42 15.94 13.34 0.08
CA ILE A 42 16.30 13.00 1.46
C ILE A 42 17.72 12.45 1.46
N LYS A 43 18.63 13.18 2.11
CA LYS A 43 20.02 12.73 2.29
C LYS A 43 20.10 11.69 3.40
N SER A 44 20.63 10.52 3.09
CA SER A 44 21.05 9.48 4.02
C SER A 44 22.56 9.31 3.93
N ALA A 45 23.19 8.59 4.87
CA ALA A 45 24.66 8.44 4.91
C ALA A 45 25.23 7.94 3.56
N ASP A 46 24.55 6.98 2.93
CA ASP A 46 25.05 6.26 1.76
C ASP A 46 24.28 6.54 0.46
N GLN A 47 23.18 7.29 0.52
CA GLN A 47 22.32 7.50 -0.65
C GLN A 47 21.49 8.76 -0.57
N THR A 48 21.01 9.21 -1.73
CA THR A 48 19.94 10.22 -1.83
C THR A 48 18.65 9.52 -2.22
N ILE A 49 17.60 9.66 -1.39
CA ILE A 49 16.30 9.06 -1.61
C ILE A 49 15.37 10.15 -2.16
N LYS A 50 14.83 9.93 -3.35
CA LYS A 50 13.76 10.79 -3.85
C LYS A 50 12.46 10.43 -3.14
N ALA A 51 11.69 11.43 -2.74
CA ALA A 51 10.36 11.22 -2.16
C ALA A 51 9.39 12.28 -2.68
N PHE A 52 8.14 11.87 -2.89
CA PHE A 52 7.06 12.78 -3.23
C PHE A 52 6.30 13.16 -1.96
N VAL A 53 6.12 14.45 -1.72
CA VAL A 53 5.44 14.97 -0.52
C VAL A 53 4.25 15.81 -0.93
N VAL A 54 3.14 15.66 -0.21
CA VAL A 54 1.95 16.51 -0.34
C VAL A 54 1.56 17.03 1.03
N TYR A 55 1.28 18.32 1.10
CA TYR A 55 0.89 19.01 2.33
C TYR A 55 -0.62 19.32 2.33
N PRO A 56 -1.30 19.12 3.49
CA PRO A 56 -2.70 19.51 3.62
C PRO A 56 -2.85 21.04 3.68
N GLU A 57 -3.96 21.56 3.15
CA GLU A 57 -4.33 22.97 3.29
C GLU A 57 -4.91 23.24 4.69
N ARG A 58 -4.03 23.44 5.66
CA ARG A 58 -4.41 23.74 7.04
C ARG A 58 -3.38 24.65 7.73
N LYS A 59 -3.82 25.38 8.75
CA LYS A 59 -2.95 26.27 9.54
C LYS A 59 -2.18 25.52 10.63
N ASP A 60 -2.81 24.47 11.19
CA ASP A 60 -2.24 23.69 12.28
C ASP A 60 -1.29 22.61 11.76
N LYS A 61 -0.35 22.21 12.62
CA LYS A 61 0.54 21.08 12.31
C LYS A 61 -0.24 19.78 12.10
N ALA A 62 0.23 18.97 11.18
CA ALA A 62 -0.43 17.74 10.75
C ALA A 62 0.38 16.49 11.09
N PRO A 63 -0.26 15.32 11.33
CA PRO A 63 0.43 14.05 11.36
C PRO A 63 1.02 13.73 9.99
N VAL A 64 2.12 12.96 9.98
CA VAL A 64 2.78 12.51 8.75
C VAL A 64 2.52 11.04 8.52
N VAL A 65 2.15 10.69 7.29
CA VAL A 65 1.96 9.31 6.84
C VAL A 65 3.00 8.98 5.76
N LEU A 66 3.86 8.00 6.03
CA LEU A 66 4.72 7.41 5.01
C LEU A 66 3.84 6.54 4.09
N VAL A 67 3.98 6.70 2.78
CA VAL A 67 3.18 6.00 1.78
C VAL A 67 4.09 5.08 0.98
N ILE A 68 3.92 3.76 1.12
CA ILE A 68 4.76 2.79 0.43
C ILE A 68 4.05 2.27 -0.82
N GLN A 69 4.73 2.39 -1.94
CA GLN A 69 4.25 2.06 -3.28
C GLN A 69 3.87 0.59 -3.46
N GLU A 70 3.04 0.31 -4.47
CA GLU A 70 2.88 -1.01 -5.06
C GLU A 70 4.15 -1.43 -5.81
N ILE A 71 4.06 -2.46 -6.64
CA ILE A 71 5.18 -2.93 -7.47
C ILE A 71 5.55 -1.95 -8.60
N PHE A 72 4.62 -1.07 -9.00
CA PHE A 72 4.74 -0.22 -10.20
C PHE A 72 5.60 1.04 -10.04
N GLY A 73 6.10 1.33 -8.85
CA GLY A 73 6.85 2.57 -8.55
C GLY A 73 5.95 3.69 -8.01
N VAL A 74 6.51 4.90 -7.92
CA VAL A 74 5.77 6.10 -7.52
C VAL A 74 5.02 6.65 -8.74
N THR A 75 3.93 5.96 -9.08
CA THR A 75 3.04 6.26 -10.21
C THR A 75 2.19 7.50 -9.96
N ASP A 76 1.48 7.98 -10.97
CA ASP A 76 0.54 9.11 -10.82
C ASP A 76 -0.63 8.72 -9.92
N TRP A 77 -1.05 7.44 -9.95
CA TRP A 77 -2.03 6.93 -8.99
C TRP A 77 -1.52 7.03 -7.54
N LEU A 78 -0.29 6.58 -7.25
CA LEU A 78 0.23 6.67 -5.87
C LEU A 78 0.38 8.13 -5.42
N ARG A 79 0.80 9.02 -6.33
CA ARG A 79 0.88 10.45 -6.04
C ARG A 79 -0.50 11.06 -5.79
N SER A 80 -1.53 10.64 -6.55
CA SER A 80 -2.91 11.06 -6.30
C SER A 80 -3.45 10.54 -4.97
N MET A 81 -3.02 9.33 -4.54
CA MET A 81 -3.32 8.79 -3.22
C MET A 81 -2.69 9.64 -2.10
N CYS A 82 -1.46 10.13 -2.30
CA CYS A 82 -0.84 11.09 -1.37
C CYS A 82 -1.65 12.39 -1.30
N ASP A 83 -2.18 12.86 -2.42
CA ASP A 83 -3.05 14.04 -2.48
C ASP A 83 -4.39 13.80 -1.75
N GLU A 84 -5.01 12.62 -1.91
CA GLU A 84 -6.21 12.25 -1.16
C GLU A 84 -5.97 12.19 0.36
N LEU A 85 -4.81 11.70 0.78
CA LEU A 85 -4.40 11.71 2.18
C LEU A 85 -4.26 13.14 2.70
N ALA A 86 -3.62 14.02 1.93
CA ALA A 86 -3.45 15.42 2.30
C ALA A 86 -4.80 16.16 2.36
N GLU A 87 -5.75 15.87 1.47
CA GLU A 87 -7.14 16.34 1.57
C GLU A 87 -7.79 15.97 2.90
N ASN A 88 -7.41 14.83 3.47
CA ASN A 88 -7.89 14.37 4.78
C ASN A 88 -7.02 14.83 5.97
N GLY A 89 -6.19 15.84 5.77
CA GLY A 89 -5.53 16.59 6.83
C GLY A 89 -4.20 16.03 7.32
N VAL A 90 -3.56 15.10 6.59
CA VAL A 90 -2.24 14.56 6.92
C VAL A 90 -1.19 14.98 5.89
N ILE A 91 0.06 15.09 6.28
CA ILE A 91 1.18 15.20 5.33
C ILE A 91 1.47 13.80 4.82
N ALA A 92 1.42 13.59 3.51
CA ALA A 92 1.76 12.32 2.88
C ALA A 92 3.15 12.39 2.25
N ILE A 93 4.01 11.40 2.53
CA ILE A 93 5.35 11.31 1.98
C ILE A 93 5.61 9.92 1.41
N ALA A 94 5.89 9.82 0.11
CA ALA A 94 6.12 8.58 -0.61
C ALA A 94 7.58 8.49 -1.09
N PRO A 95 8.46 7.73 -0.38
CA PRO A 95 9.81 7.48 -0.86
C PRO A 95 9.79 6.56 -2.09
N ASP A 96 10.70 6.81 -3.00
CA ASP A 96 10.86 6.01 -4.21
C ASP A 96 11.91 4.91 -4.00
N PHE A 97 11.46 3.65 -4.06
CA PHE A 97 12.31 2.47 -3.92
C PHE A 97 12.92 1.99 -5.25
N LEU A 98 12.47 2.55 -6.37
CA LEU A 98 12.83 2.10 -7.71
C LEU A 98 13.61 3.14 -8.53
N ASN A 99 14.17 4.16 -7.87
CA ASN A 99 15.02 5.20 -8.48
C ASN A 99 14.37 5.89 -9.71
N GLY A 100 13.10 6.27 -9.59
CA GLY A 100 12.34 6.93 -10.65
C GLY A 100 11.76 5.99 -11.71
N GLN A 101 12.03 4.69 -11.61
CA GLN A 101 11.46 3.73 -12.56
C GLN A 101 9.98 3.51 -12.28
N LYS A 102 9.20 3.51 -13.36
CA LYS A 102 7.78 3.16 -13.38
C LYS A 102 7.57 2.01 -14.35
N PHE A 103 6.70 1.11 -14.00
CA PHE A 103 6.45 -0.10 -14.79
C PHE A 103 4.97 -0.17 -15.19
N GLU A 104 4.71 -0.56 -16.43
CA GLU A 104 3.38 -0.89 -16.93
C GLU A 104 3.16 -2.42 -16.96
N ASP A 105 4.23 -3.16 -17.24
CA ASP A 105 4.23 -4.61 -17.21
C ASP A 105 4.36 -5.15 -15.78
N PRO A 106 3.38 -5.96 -15.30
CA PRO A 106 3.38 -6.49 -13.93
C PRO A 106 4.55 -7.42 -13.60
N ASP A 107 5.04 -8.19 -14.57
CA ASP A 107 6.14 -9.15 -14.35
C ASP A 107 7.46 -8.40 -14.21
N ALA A 108 7.73 -7.42 -15.07
CA ALA A 108 8.88 -6.53 -14.94
C ALA A 108 8.84 -5.74 -13.62
N ALA A 109 7.68 -5.22 -13.24
CA ALA A 109 7.45 -4.53 -11.98
C ALA A 109 7.74 -5.43 -10.76
N SER A 110 7.20 -6.66 -10.78
CA SER A 110 7.40 -7.64 -9.72
C SER A 110 8.87 -8.05 -9.58
N LYS A 111 9.57 -8.23 -10.70
CA LYS A 111 11.01 -8.53 -10.73
C LYS A 111 11.82 -7.37 -10.14
N ALA A 112 11.54 -6.13 -10.55
CA ALA A 112 12.25 -4.94 -10.06
C ALA A 112 12.08 -4.76 -8.55
N VAL A 113 10.83 -4.82 -8.05
CA VAL A 113 10.57 -4.62 -6.62
C VAL A 113 11.10 -5.78 -5.77
N SER A 114 11.16 -7.00 -6.32
CA SER A 114 11.72 -8.16 -5.61
C SER A 114 13.26 -8.12 -5.52
N ALA A 115 13.91 -7.35 -6.39
CA ALA A 115 15.35 -7.10 -6.33
C ALA A 115 15.75 -6.10 -5.25
N VAL A 116 14.79 -5.33 -4.69
CA VAL A 116 15.08 -4.40 -3.59
C VAL A 116 15.35 -5.18 -2.31
N ALA A 117 16.57 -5.11 -1.81
CA ALA A 117 16.98 -5.82 -0.60
C ALA A 117 16.22 -5.32 0.65
N GLN A 118 15.94 -6.21 1.60
CA GLN A 118 15.21 -5.85 2.83
C GLN A 118 15.92 -4.76 3.65
N ASP A 119 17.26 -4.81 3.71
CA ASP A 119 18.05 -3.78 4.41
C ASP A 119 17.95 -2.42 3.69
N GLN A 120 17.85 -2.41 2.37
CA GLN A 120 17.60 -1.19 1.59
C GLN A 120 16.22 -0.63 1.91
N VAL A 121 15.17 -1.48 1.95
CA VAL A 121 13.81 -1.05 2.35
C VAL A 121 13.84 -0.40 3.72
N LYS A 122 14.48 -1.05 4.70
CA LYS A 122 14.62 -0.53 6.07
C LYS A 122 15.39 0.79 6.11
N SER A 123 16.49 0.90 5.37
CA SER A 123 17.31 2.13 5.31
C SER A 123 16.51 3.29 4.73
N VAL A 124 15.81 3.08 3.60
CA VAL A 124 14.95 4.08 2.96
C VAL A 124 13.84 4.55 3.90
N LEU A 125 13.14 3.60 4.54
CA LEU A 125 12.05 3.93 5.47
C LEU A 125 12.54 4.68 6.71
N ASN A 126 13.69 4.29 7.29
CA ASN A 126 14.27 4.99 8.43
C ASN A 126 14.67 6.43 8.09
N ALA A 127 15.37 6.63 6.97
CA ALA A 127 15.76 7.97 6.53
C ALA A 127 14.53 8.85 6.24
N THR A 128 13.49 8.26 5.61
CA THR A 128 12.24 8.98 5.33
C THR A 128 11.49 9.31 6.63
N ALA A 129 11.46 8.40 7.60
CA ALA A 129 10.83 8.63 8.90
C ALA A 129 11.55 9.74 9.70
N ASP A 130 12.88 9.73 9.71
CA ASP A 130 13.67 10.75 10.38
C ASP A 130 13.53 12.14 9.73
N TYR A 131 13.37 12.18 8.41
CA TYR A 131 13.01 13.41 7.70
C TYR A 131 11.59 13.85 8.05
N ALA A 132 10.61 12.95 7.98
CA ALA A 132 9.21 13.20 8.27
C ALA A 132 8.97 13.81 9.65
N LEU A 133 9.68 13.32 10.68
CA LEU A 133 9.61 13.82 12.04
C LEU A 133 10.20 15.23 12.21
N LYS A 134 10.97 15.73 11.23
CA LYS A 134 11.59 17.05 11.22
C LYS A 134 10.85 18.05 10.33
N ILE A 135 9.82 17.63 9.60
CA ILE A 135 9.00 18.53 8.76
C ILE A 135 8.39 19.62 9.65
N PRO A 136 8.64 20.92 9.39
CA PRO A 136 8.14 22.02 10.26
C PRO A 136 6.61 22.05 10.39
N ALA A 137 5.88 21.66 9.32
CA ALA A 137 4.43 21.53 9.30
C ALA A 137 3.91 20.26 10.00
N GLY A 138 4.80 19.34 10.39
CA GLY A 138 4.46 18.11 11.09
C GLY A 138 4.26 18.33 12.59
N ASN A 139 3.33 17.57 13.20
CA ASN A 139 3.05 17.61 14.65
C ASN A 139 3.89 16.57 15.44
N GLY A 140 4.83 15.87 14.80
CA GLY A 140 5.63 14.80 15.41
C GLY A 140 4.97 13.43 15.43
N THR A 141 3.72 13.31 14.97
CA THR A 141 3.03 12.03 14.80
C THR A 141 3.42 11.39 13.48
N LEU A 142 3.83 10.13 13.53
CA LEU A 142 4.24 9.34 12.38
C LEU A 142 3.39 8.08 12.26
N ALA A 143 2.81 7.87 11.07
CA ALA A 143 2.17 6.61 10.69
C ALA A 143 2.71 6.13 9.34
N VAL A 144 2.41 4.91 8.97
CA VAL A 144 2.80 4.34 7.68
C VAL A 144 1.61 3.63 7.04
N CYS A 145 1.45 3.80 5.74
CA CYS A 145 0.59 2.96 4.91
C CYS A 145 1.38 2.36 3.76
N GLY A 146 0.86 1.29 3.19
CA GLY A 146 1.45 0.69 2.01
C GLY A 146 0.47 -0.21 1.27
N PHE A 147 0.72 -0.39 -0.01
CA PHE A 147 -0.15 -1.08 -0.94
C PHE A 147 0.56 -2.29 -1.55
N CYS A 148 -0.10 -3.44 -1.66
CA CYS A 148 0.47 -4.66 -2.23
C CYS A 148 1.79 -5.07 -1.53
N ARG A 149 2.90 -5.11 -2.25
CA ARG A 149 4.24 -5.31 -1.66
C ARG A 149 4.53 -4.29 -0.57
N GLY A 150 4.18 -3.02 -0.81
CA GLY A 150 4.33 -1.94 0.16
C GLY A 150 3.47 -2.14 1.42
N GLY A 151 2.32 -2.79 1.33
CA GLY A 151 1.52 -3.16 2.49
C GLY A 151 2.24 -4.15 3.40
N GLY A 152 2.90 -5.15 2.81
CA GLY A 152 3.77 -6.07 3.55
C GLY A 152 4.97 -5.37 4.18
N TRP A 153 5.61 -4.44 3.46
CA TRP A 153 6.72 -3.64 4.00
C TRP A 153 6.26 -2.70 5.11
N ALA A 154 5.08 -2.09 5.02
CA ALA A 154 4.51 -1.27 6.09
C ALA A 154 4.29 -2.09 7.36
N PHE A 155 3.74 -3.30 7.24
CA PHE A 155 3.56 -4.20 8.37
C PHE A 155 4.92 -4.60 8.99
N ALA A 156 5.88 -5.02 8.17
CA ALA A 156 7.22 -5.38 8.63
C ALA A 156 7.93 -4.19 9.31
N TYR A 157 7.72 -2.97 8.81
CA TYR A 157 8.32 -1.77 9.37
C TYR A 157 7.80 -1.42 10.77
N ALA A 158 6.57 -1.84 11.12
CA ALA A 158 6.06 -1.74 12.49
C ALA A 158 6.95 -2.45 13.53
N ASN A 159 7.59 -3.56 13.12
CA ASN A 159 8.51 -4.31 13.98
C ASN A 159 9.91 -3.67 14.08
N VAL A 160 10.19 -2.66 13.24
CA VAL A 160 11.49 -1.98 13.15
C VAL A 160 11.46 -0.61 13.81
N ASN A 161 10.37 0.15 13.62
CA ASN A 161 10.28 1.54 14.06
C ASN A 161 9.28 1.74 15.19
N PRO A 162 9.75 1.91 16.45
CA PRO A 162 8.87 2.08 17.62
C PRO A 162 8.21 3.47 17.68
N LYS A 163 8.60 4.42 16.81
CA LYS A 163 8.01 5.77 16.77
C LYS A 163 6.65 5.79 16.06
N LEU A 164 6.31 4.73 15.31
CA LEU A 164 5.04 4.64 14.59
C LEU A 164 3.84 4.64 15.55
N LYS A 165 2.81 5.39 15.18
CA LYS A 165 1.54 5.49 15.92
C LYS A 165 0.45 4.60 15.33
N ALA A 166 0.55 4.27 14.03
CA ALA A 166 -0.35 3.36 13.35
C ALA A 166 0.27 2.82 12.07
N VAL A 167 -0.19 1.64 11.64
CA VAL A 167 0.13 1.03 10.35
C VAL A 167 -1.14 0.69 9.61
N TYR A 168 -1.21 1.02 8.32
CA TYR A 168 -2.31 0.71 7.42
C TYR A 168 -1.79 -0.16 6.28
N SER A 169 -2.05 -1.47 6.35
CA SER A 169 -1.59 -2.45 5.35
C SER A 169 -2.71 -2.80 4.39
N PHE A 170 -2.60 -2.35 3.16
CA PHE A 170 -3.56 -2.64 2.09
C PHE A 170 -3.08 -3.83 1.26
N TYR A 171 -3.86 -4.91 1.30
CA TYR A 171 -3.60 -6.18 0.59
C TYR A 171 -2.13 -6.61 0.59
N GLY A 172 -1.43 -6.29 1.67
CA GLY A 172 -0.04 -6.69 1.92
C GLY A 172 0.05 -8.02 2.64
N ALA A 173 1.09 -8.80 2.34
CA ALA A 173 1.36 -10.04 3.04
C ALA A 173 1.65 -9.77 4.52
N PRO A 174 0.85 -10.31 5.46
CA PRO A 174 1.06 -10.13 6.88
C PRO A 174 2.14 -11.08 7.42
N PRO A 175 2.65 -10.88 8.66
CA PRO A 175 3.71 -11.68 9.27
C PRO A 175 3.32 -13.15 9.42
N GLN A 176 4.32 -14.05 9.31
CA GLN A 176 4.13 -15.49 9.37
C GLN A 176 5.01 -16.16 10.45
N SER A 177 5.83 -15.39 11.17
CA SER A 177 6.64 -15.91 12.26
C SER A 177 6.65 -14.98 13.49
N PRO A 178 6.92 -15.51 14.71
CA PRO A 178 6.92 -14.72 15.94
C PRO A 178 7.89 -13.53 15.92
N GLU A 179 9.07 -13.70 15.29
CA GLU A 179 10.12 -12.67 15.24
C GLU A 179 9.65 -11.42 14.47
N GLN A 180 8.71 -11.59 13.55
CA GLN A 180 8.17 -10.50 12.73
C GLN A 180 7.19 -9.59 13.49
N VAL A 181 6.78 -9.97 14.70
CA VAL A 181 5.77 -9.21 15.49
C VAL A 181 6.27 -8.75 16.86
N THR A 182 7.43 -9.22 17.29
CA THR A 182 7.94 -9.04 18.67
C THR A 182 8.01 -7.58 19.12
N ASN A 183 8.48 -6.69 18.25
CA ASN A 183 8.75 -5.29 18.59
C ASN A 183 7.65 -4.33 18.14
N ILE A 184 6.54 -4.81 17.58
CA ILE A 184 5.44 -3.94 17.15
C ILE A 184 4.88 -3.19 18.36
N GLY A 185 4.90 -1.86 18.31
CA GLY A 185 4.46 -0.98 19.40
C GLY A 185 3.19 -0.20 19.13
N CYS A 186 2.61 -0.32 17.93
CA CYS A 186 1.42 0.43 17.51
C CYS A 186 0.35 -0.50 16.93
N PRO A 187 -0.91 -0.05 16.82
CA PRO A 187 -1.95 -0.80 16.14
C PRO A 187 -1.63 -0.96 14.65
N VAL A 188 -1.97 -2.14 14.12
CA VAL A 188 -1.89 -2.46 12.71
C VAL A 188 -3.30 -2.72 12.19
N TYR A 189 -3.68 -2.00 11.14
CA TYR A 189 -4.98 -2.12 10.48
C TYR A 189 -4.79 -2.74 9.10
N GLY A 190 -5.38 -3.91 8.90
CA GLY A 190 -5.34 -4.62 7.63
C GLY A 190 -6.58 -4.31 6.77
N PHE A 191 -6.37 -4.19 5.46
CA PHE A 191 -7.40 -3.87 4.47
C PHE A 191 -7.26 -4.86 3.31
N TYR A 192 -8.10 -5.89 3.25
CA TYR A 192 -7.96 -7.03 2.35
C TYR A 192 -9.17 -7.19 1.44
N GLY A 193 -8.95 -7.71 0.23
CA GLY A 193 -10.04 -8.04 -0.69
C GLY A 193 -10.47 -9.51 -0.55
N GLU A 194 -11.78 -9.78 -0.62
CA GLU A 194 -12.32 -11.15 -0.48
C GLU A 194 -11.73 -12.13 -1.50
N ASN A 195 -11.50 -11.66 -2.72
CA ASN A 195 -11.01 -12.48 -3.83
C ASN A 195 -9.47 -12.55 -3.93
N ASP A 196 -8.74 -12.11 -2.87
CA ASP A 196 -7.28 -12.25 -2.77
C ASP A 196 -6.93 -13.48 -1.92
N GLU A 197 -7.23 -14.67 -2.42
CA GLU A 197 -7.06 -15.94 -1.71
C GLU A 197 -5.62 -16.10 -1.17
N ARG A 198 -4.62 -15.70 -1.97
CA ARG A 198 -3.21 -15.84 -1.61
C ARG A 198 -2.83 -15.07 -0.36
N VAL A 199 -3.29 -13.84 -0.21
CA VAL A 199 -3.01 -13.00 0.97
C VAL A 199 -3.93 -13.39 2.12
N ASN A 200 -5.20 -13.66 1.85
CA ASN A 200 -6.19 -14.01 2.86
C ASN A 200 -5.82 -15.30 3.62
N ALA A 201 -5.22 -16.30 2.93
CA ALA A 201 -4.73 -17.52 3.57
C ALA A 201 -3.67 -17.28 4.64
N MET A 202 -2.99 -16.12 4.62
CA MET A 202 -1.95 -15.75 5.59
C MET A 202 -2.51 -15.03 6.83
N ILE A 203 -3.72 -14.48 6.77
CA ILE A 203 -4.31 -13.64 7.83
C ILE A 203 -4.49 -14.40 9.14
N PRO A 204 -5.07 -15.62 9.17
CA PRO A 204 -5.30 -16.34 10.44
C PRO A 204 -4.01 -16.55 11.25
N LYS A 205 -2.91 -16.88 10.56
CA LYS A 205 -1.60 -17.03 11.24
C LYS A 205 -1.09 -15.71 11.82
N ALA A 206 -1.26 -14.62 11.09
CA ALA A 206 -0.87 -13.31 11.59
C ALA A 206 -1.71 -12.87 12.80
N GLU A 207 -3.02 -13.13 12.81
CA GLU A 207 -3.89 -12.87 13.95
C GLU A 207 -3.44 -13.66 15.18
N GLU A 208 -3.13 -14.96 15.03
CA GLU A 208 -2.58 -15.81 16.10
C GLU A 208 -1.29 -15.20 16.66
N LEU A 209 -0.33 -14.85 15.80
CA LEU A 209 0.97 -14.32 16.21
C LEU A 209 0.85 -12.97 16.93
N MET A 210 0.06 -12.06 16.37
CA MET A 210 -0.17 -10.73 16.96
C MET A 210 -0.87 -10.84 18.31
N LYS A 211 -1.88 -11.71 18.43
CA LYS A 211 -2.58 -11.99 19.69
C LYS A 211 -1.63 -12.60 20.73
N ALA A 212 -0.83 -13.58 20.35
CA ALA A 212 0.14 -14.22 21.25
C ALA A 212 1.21 -13.22 21.75
N ALA A 213 1.59 -12.26 20.90
CA ALA A 213 2.52 -11.19 21.28
C ALA A 213 1.85 -10.02 22.04
N GLY A 214 0.54 -10.05 22.29
CA GLY A 214 -0.21 -8.95 22.93
C GLY A 214 -0.29 -7.69 22.06
N LYS A 215 -0.25 -7.83 20.74
CA LYS A 215 -0.26 -6.72 19.77
C LYS A 215 -1.63 -6.55 19.15
N LYS A 216 -1.96 -5.31 18.80
CA LYS A 216 -3.24 -4.98 18.16
C LYS A 216 -3.14 -5.14 16.66
N TYR A 217 -3.96 -6.06 16.09
CA TYR A 217 -4.14 -6.25 14.66
C TYR A 217 -5.62 -6.33 14.33
N GLU A 218 -6.07 -5.51 13.40
CA GLU A 218 -7.47 -5.43 12.98
C GLU A 218 -7.58 -5.62 11.45
N PRO A 219 -7.60 -6.85 10.94
CA PRO A 219 -7.87 -7.11 9.53
C PRO A 219 -9.35 -6.93 9.21
N VAL A 220 -9.65 -6.34 8.05
CA VAL A 220 -11.00 -6.29 7.46
C VAL A 220 -10.92 -6.79 6.03
N ILE A 221 -11.82 -7.71 5.67
CA ILE A 221 -11.95 -8.29 4.34
C ILE A 221 -13.16 -7.64 3.66
N TYR A 222 -12.93 -6.96 2.52
CA TYR A 222 -13.96 -6.26 1.77
C TYR A 222 -14.55 -7.17 0.69
N LYS A 223 -15.88 -7.33 0.74
CA LYS A 223 -16.61 -8.25 -0.12
C LYS A 223 -16.52 -7.87 -1.60
N GLY A 224 -16.30 -8.87 -2.46
CA GLY A 224 -16.22 -8.71 -3.91
C GLY A 224 -14.94 -8.06 -4.43
N ALA A 225 -14.06 -7.60 -3.55
CA ALA A 225 -12.82 -6.95 -3.93
C ALA A 225 -11.71 -7.94 -4.28
N GLY A 226 -10.91 -7.62 -5.28
CA GLY A 226 -9.67 -8.32 -5.61
C GLY A 226 -8.43 -7.71 -4.99
N HIS A 227 -7.27 -8.33 -5.28
CA HIS A 227 -5.98 -7.72 -4.97
C HIS A 227 -5.85 -6.35 -5.68
N GLY A 228 -5.33 -5.34 -5.00
CA GLY A 228 -5.12 -4.01 -5.59
C GLY A 228 -6.39 -3.16 -5.73
N TYR A 229 -7.47 -3.49 -5.00
CA TYR A 229 -8.77 -2.83 -5.14
C TYR A 229 -8.74 -1.31 -4.87
N MET A 230 -7.78 -0.80 -4.10
CA MET A 230 -7.64 0.66 -3.91
C MET A 230 -7.32 1.37 -5.22
N ARG A 231 -6.58 0.73 -6.11
CA ARG A 231 -6.24 1.23 -7.43
C ARG A 231 -7.28 0.84 -8.48
N SER A 232 -7.69 -0.43 -8.52
CA SER A 232 -8.65 -0.93 -9.51
C SER A 232 -10.09 -0.46 -9.26
N GLY A 233 -10.40 0.02 -8.07
CA GLY A 233 -11.68 0.64 -7.73
C GLY A 233 -11.72 2.16 -7.89
N GLU A 234 -10.66 2.79 -8.38
CA GLU A 234 -10.61 4.22 -8.65
C GLU A 234 -11.49 4.59 -9.83
N LEU A 235 -12.33 5.62 -9.69
CA LEU A 235 -13.22 6.08 -10.78
C LEU A 235 -12.45 6.52 -12.02
N ALA A 236 -11.26 7.09 -11.85
CA ALA A 236 -10.39 7.48 -12.95
C ALA A 236 -9.76 6.29 -13.69
N ASN A 237 -9.87 5.07 -13.15
CA ASN A 237 -9.36 3.87 -13.79
C ASN A 237 -10.29 3.45 -14.93
N PRO A 238 -9.81 3.41 -16.20
CA PRO A 238 -10.64 3.02 -17.33
C PRO A 238 -11.13 1.56 -17.26
N ASN A 239 -10.50 0.74 -16.42
CA ASN A 239 -10.82 -0.66 -16.20
C ASN A 239 -11.40 -0.90 -14.79
N MET A 240 -12.05 0.10 -14.21
CA MET A 240 -12.66 0.03 -12.88
C MET A 240 -13.66 -1.12 -12.79
N ARG A 241 -13.57 -1.90 -11.69
CA ARG A 241 -14.50 -2.98 -11.37
C ARG A 241 -15.42 -2.53 -10.23
N GLU A 242 -16.71 -2.79 -10.36
CA GLU A 242 -17.72 -2.32 -9.38
C GLU A 242 -17.49 -2.86 -7.96
N GLY A 243 -17.10 -4.14 -7.82
CA GLY A 243 -16.77 -4.72 -6.51
C GLY A 243 -15.57 -4.04 -5.86
N ASP A 244 -14.52 -3.72 -6.64
CA ASP A 244 -13.36 -3.00 -6.15
C ASP A 244 -13.69 -1.55 -5.79
N LYS A 245 -14.55 -0.87 -6.58
CA LYS A 245 -15.01 0.48 -6.28
C LYS A 245 -15.71 0.54 -4.93
N LYS A 246 -16.68 -0.34 -4.71
CA LYS A 246 -17.41 -0.42 -3.44
C LYS A 246 -16.45 -0.65 -2.27
N ALA A 247 -15.52 -1.59 -2.41
CA ALA A 247 -14.53 -1.89 -1.38
C ALA A 247 -13.59 -0.71 -1.12
N ARG A 248 -13.17 0.01 -2.16
CA ARG A 248 -12.37 1.23 -2.03
C ARG A 248 -13.12 2.29 -1.22
N ASP A 249 -14.39 2.52 -1.54
CA ASP A 249 -15.20 3.52 -0.83
C ASP A 249 -15.37 3.16 0.66
N GLU A 250 -15.67 1.89 0.97
CA GLU A 250 -15.78 1.38 2.34
C GLU A 250 -14.44 1.45 3.09
N ALA A 251 -13.34 1.09 2.44
CA ALA A 251 -11.99 1.17 2.99
C ALA A 251 -11.60 2.62 3.30
N TRP A 252 -11.93 3.58 2.42
CA TRP A 252 -11.71 5.00 2.67
C TRP A 252 -12.49 5.52 3.86
N VAL A 253 -13.75 5.13 4.04
CA VAL A 253 -14.55 5.51 5.22
C VAL A 253 -13.85 5.04 6.51
N ARG A 254 -13.42 3.78 6.56
CA ARG A 254 -12.68 3.24 7.69
C ARG A 254 -11.35 3.97 7.88
N TRP A 255 -10.57 4.13 6.81
CA TRP A 255 -9.24 4.73 6.91
C TRP A 255 -9.29 6.19 7.38
N LYS A 256 -10.21 6.99 6.85
CA LYS A 256 -10.43 8.36 7.32
C LYS A 256 -10.79 8.43 8.80
N THR A 257 -11.60 7.49 9.28
CA THR A 257 -11.92 7.39 10.72
C THR A 257 -10.68 7.10 11.56
N LEU A 258 -9.82 6.18 11.10
CA LEU A 258 -8.57 5.83 11.77
C LEU A 258 -7.52 6.95 11.72
N LEU A 259 -7.42 7.67 10.60
CA LEU A 259 -6.51 8.82 10.46
C LEU A 259 -6.86 9.95 11.46
N LYS A 260 -8.15 10.19 11.72
CA LYS A 260 -8.61 11.18 12.71
C LYS A 260 -8.28 10.79 14.17
N GLN A 261 -7.92 9.53 14.42
CA GLN A 261 -7.51 9.05 15.74
C GLN A 261 -5.99 9.17 15.96
N LEU A 262 -5.24 9.59 14.96
CA LEU A 262 -3.82 9.89 15.12
C LEU A 262 -3.67 11.07 16.09
N PRO A 263 -2.73 10.98 17.08
CA PRO A 263 -2.52 12.01 18.10
C PRO A 263 -1.99 13.33 17.51
#